data_62ecf1c6caf676cab7ea4479af4d25c7
#
_entry.id   62ecf1c6caf676cab7ea4479af4d25c7
#
_cell.length_a   1.000
_cell.length_b   1.000
_cell.length_c   1.000
_cell.angle_alpha   90.00
_cell.angle_beta   90.00
_cell.angle_gamma   90.00
#
_symmetry.space_group_name_H-M   'P 1'
#
loop_
_entity.id
_entity.type
_entity.pdbx_description
1 polymer ?
#
loop_
_entity_poly.entity_id
_entity_poly.type
_entity_poly.pdbx_seq_one_letter_code
_entity_poly.pdbx_strand_id
1 'polypeptide(L)'
;MKIPATLLGIIVVCYSCSSTNLMSLTVTEPAPVSLAPNAKTAAVVNRSQAGDDSKTVDAIHRTISLESKDLQATGAAASLTGLTDALIRSNRFDSVKKLSNLDLRSYGAGVFPVYLSWDTVERICRENHVDVLFSLELFDAGSTVGLNIANFVQVLNMKTQVKTGWRIYDPSTRNILDQFVIYRDLNCQSGNFLTVSSAQLGRKEAVIRASNRLGEDYATRVTPYSIRVSRFYYIRGSADFSVATRMARAGDWASAARIWSDATKTPSRKVAGRACYNMAIISEINGDLNGALQWARKAYEVYRTPYALEYVNILQQRQTNDAVLRSQSELTSAP
;
A
#
# COMPACT_ATOMS: atom_id res chain seq x y z
N MET A 1 27.83 -60.43 -29.94
CA MET A 1 26.74 -59.46 -29.83
C MET A 1 27.03 -58.60 -28.59
N LYS A 2 27.49 -57.34 -28.82
CA LYS A 2 28.00 -56.48 -27.74
C LYS A 2 26.87 -55.61 -27.21
N ILE A 3 26.61 -55.69 -25.90
CA ILE A 3 25.61 -54.89 -25.18
C ILE A 3 26.26 -53.52 -24.89
N PRO A 4 25.65 -52.38 -25.22
CA PRO A 4 26.19 -51.05 -24.92
C PRO A 4 25.98 -50.68 -23.46
N ALA A 5 27.00 -50.06 -22.93
CA ALA A 5 27.08 -49.53 -21.57
C ALA A 5 25.99 -48.48 -21.30
N THR A 6 25.25 -48.71 -20.24
CA THR A 6 24.26 -47.80 -19.69
C THR A 6 24.92 -46.55 -19.16
N LEU A 7 24.55 -45.41 -19.73
CA LEU A 7 24.95 -44.04 -19.29
C LEU A 7 24.21 -43.74 -17.97
N LEU A 8 24.93 -43.87 -16.85
CA LEU A 8 24.43 -43.50 -15.52
C LEU A 8 24.48 -41.98 -15.40
N GLY A 9 23.38 -41.32 -15.70
CA GLY A 9 23.22 -39.86 -15.55
C GLY A 9 23.29 -39.47 -14.08
N ILE A 10 24.37 -38.85 -13.66
CA ILE A 10 24.50 -38.22 -12.33
C ILE A 10 23.60 -36.98 -12.33
N ILE A 11 22.42 -37.08 -11.73
CA ILE A 11 21.57 -35.93 -11.41
C ILE A 11 22.24 -35.24 -10.23
N VAL A 12 23.04 -34.20 -10.52
CA VAL A 12 23.55 -33.28 -9.51
C VAL A 12 22.37 -32.42 -9.04
N VAL A 13 21.73 -32.84 -7.96
CA VAL A 13 20.75 -32.02 -7.25
C VAL A 13 21.51 -30.88 -6.60
N CYS A 14 21.58 -29.74 -7.27
CA CYS A 14 22.06 -28.50 -6.69
C CYS A 14 21.12 -28.08 -5.56
N TYR A 15 21.36 -28.59 -4.34
CA TYR A 15 20.82 -27.99 -3.14
C TYR A 15 21.36 -26.56 -3.05
N SER A 16 20.58 -25.58 -3.50
CA SER A 16 20.87 -24.17 -3.28
C SER A 16 20.89 -23.93 -1.77
N CYS A 17 22.07 -24.05 -1.18
CA CYS A 17 22.27 -23.82 0.24
C CYS A 17 22.18 -22.31 0.50
N SER A 18 20.99 -21.75 0.63
CA SER A 18 20.81 -20.35 1.03
C SER A 18 21.65 -20.05 2.29
N SER A 19 22.42 -18.98 2.22
CA SER A 19 23.20 -18.48 3.37
C SER A 19 22.43 -17.45 4.19
N THR A 20 21.23 -17.09 3.77
CA THR A 20 20.37 -16.07 4.36
C THR A 20 18.97 -16.61 4.64
N ASN A 21 18.27 -15.98 5.54
CA ASN A 21 16.84 -16.19 5.83
C ASN A 21 16.14 -14.82 5.86
N LEU A 22 14.83 -14.82 5.74
CA LEU A 22 13.98 -13.63 5.80
C LEU A 22 13.39 -13.46 7.19
N MET A 23 13.29 -12.22 7.62
CA MET A 23 12.45 -11.79 8.71
C MET A 23 11.56 -10.64 8.26
N SER A 24 10.45 -10.43 8.94
CA SER A 24 9.56 -9.30 8.68
C SER A 24 9.55 -8.36 9.86
N LEU A 25 9.58 -7.07 9.60
CA LEU A 25 9.36 -6.03 10.60
C LEU A 25 8.33 -5.02 10.09
N THR A 26 7.68 -4.33 11.00
CA THR A 26 6.75 -3.25 10.68
C THR A 26 7.51 -1.93 10.75
N VAL A 27 7.38 -1.12 9.72
CA VAL A 27 7.96 0.23 9.65
C VAL A 27 6.87 1.24 9.38
N THR A 28 7.02 2.45 9.90
CA THR A 28 6.12 3.56 9.60
C THR A 28 6.71 4.37 8.46
N GLU A 29 5.89 4.64 7.46
CA GLU A 29 6.23 5.51 6.34
C GLU A 29 5.55 6.87 6.52
N PRO A 30 6.21 7.98 6.16
CA PRO A 30 5.61 9.30 6.22
C PRO A 30 4.50 9.45 5.18
N ALA A 31 3.58 10.36 5.45
CA ALA A 31 2.58 10.76 4.48
C ALA A 31 3.25 11.42 3.26
N PRO A 32 2.89 11.00 2.01
CA PRO A 32 3.44 11.61 0.80
C PRO A 32 3.07 13.09 0.63
N VAL A 33 1.94 13.51 1.19
CA VAL A 33 1.42 14.88 1.10
C VAL A 33 1.51 15.53 2.48
N SER A 34 2.25 16.61 2.57
CA SER A 34 2.33 17.42 3.79
C SER A 34 1.24 18.47 3.77
N LEU A 35 0.41 18.48 4.80
CA LEU A 35 -0.58 19.52 5.05
C LEU A 35 0.02 20.62 5.93
N ALA A 36 -0.54 21.83 5.81
CA ALA A 36 -0.14 22.92 6.70
C ALA A 36 -0.37 22.54 8.18
N PRO A 37 0.50 23.00 9.11
CA PRO A 37 0.38 22.69 10.55
C PRO A 37 -0.96 23.10 11.14
N ASN A 38 -1.48 24.23 10.71
CA ASN A 38 -2.75 24.81 11.15
C ASN A 38 -3.99 24.19 10.48
N ALA A 39 -3.82 23.26 9.54
CA ALA A 39 -4.94 22.52 8.95
C ALA A 39 -5.44 21.44 9.94
N LYS A 40 -6.33 21.82 10.85
CA LYS A 40 -6.86 20.98 11.93
C LYS A 40 -8.24 20.39 11.59
N THR A 41 -8.94 20.94 10.61
CA THR A 41 -10.29 20.52 10.22
C THR A 41 -10.37 20.21 8.73
N ALA A 42 -11.15 19.18 8.38
CA ALA A 42 -11.29 18.73 7.00
C ALA A 42 -12.74 18.52 6.59
N ALA A 43 -13.04 18.76 5.31
CA ALA A 43 -14.27 18.30 4.71
C ALA A 43 -14.00 17.31 3.58
N VAL A 44 -14.93 16.38 3.37
CA VAL A 44 -14.92 15.41 2.27
C VAL A 44 -16.19 15.59 1.43
N VAL A 45 -16.02 15.81 0.12
CA VAL A 45 -17.13 16.06 -0.82
C VAL A 45 -17.08 15.07 -1.99
N ASN A 46 -18.24 14.86 -2.60
CA ASN A 46 -18.40 14.07 -3.82
C ASN A 46 -18.64 14.99 -5.02
N ARG A 47 -17.74 14.93 -6.01
CA ARG A 47 -17.89 15.55 -7.33
C ARG A 47 -17.93 14.52 -8.45
N SER A 48 -17.75 13.22 -8.13
CA SER A 48 -17.77 12.18 -9.14
C SER A 48 -19.18 12.04 -9.73
N GLN A 49 -19.25 11.90 -11.05
CA GLN A 49 -20.47 11.56 -11.75
C GLN A 49 -20.42 10.12 -12.22
N ALA A 50 -21.58 9.45 -12.27
CA ALA A 50 -21.70 8.20 -12.99
C ALA A 50 -21.41 8.45 -14.47
N GLY A 51 -20.44 7.75 -15.06
CA GLY A 51 -20.11 7.88 -16.47
C GLY A 51 -21.32 7.56 -17.35
N ASP A 52 -21.54 8.36 -18.40
CA ASP A 52 -22.67 8.23 -19.35
C ASP A 52 -22.36 7.27 -20.50
N ASP A 53 -21.37 6.38 -20.37
CA ASP A 53 -20.88 5.47 -21.42
C ASP A 53 -21.85 4.35 -21.83
N SER A 54 -23.15 4.49 -21.54
CA SER A 54 -24.14 3.43 -21.78
C SER A 54 -25.14 3.71 -22.90
N LYS A 55 -24.81 4.52 -23.92
CA LYS A 55 -25.78 4.82 -25.00
C LYS A 55 -25.87 3.80 -26.15
N THR A 56 -25.00 2.80 -26.17
CA THR A 56 -24.99 1.85 -27.29
C THR A 56 -24.64 0.45 -26.89
N VAL A 57 -25.52 -0.29 -26.18
CA VAL A 57 -25.42 -1.77 -26.19
C VAL A 57 -26.72 -2.44 -25.70
N ASP A 58 -27.02 -3.63 -26.24
CA ASP A 58 -28.18 -4.50 -26.19
C ASP A 58 -28.95 -4.67 -24.86
N ALA A 59 -30.16 -5.22 -24.93
CA ALA A 59 -31.15 -5.35 -23.86
C ALA A 59 -30.62 -5.97 -22.54
N ILE A 60 -29.62 -6.86 -22.62
CA ILE A 60 -28.91 -7.43 -21.46
C ILE A 60 -28.07 -6.36 -20.77
N HIS A 61 -27.45 -5.47 -21.55
CA HIS A 61 -26.71 -4.33 -21.02
C HIS A 61 -27.60 -3.25 -20.38
N ARG A 62 -28.86 -3.12 -20.76
CA ARG A 62 -29.78 -2.15 -20.14
C ARG A 62 -30.12 -2.50 -18.69
N THR A 63 -30.24 -3.76 -18.36
CA THR A 63 -30.44 -4.19 -16.97
C THR A 63 -29.17 -3.99 -16.15
N ILE A 64 -28.02 -4.27 -16.75
CA ILE A 64 -26.70 -4.02 -16.15
C ILE A 64 -26.42 -2.52 -16.00
N SER A 65 -26.87 -1.66 -16.93
CA SER A 65 -26.63 -0.21 -16.88
C SER A 65 -27.50 0.53 -15.86
N LEU A 66 -28.73 0.05 -15.57
CA LEU A 66 -29.56 0.60 -14.48
C LEU A 66 -28.96 0.25 -13.09
N GLU A 67 -28.49 -0.97 -12.94
CA GLU A 67 -27.70 -1.37 -11.77
C GLU A 67 -26.37 -0.62 -11.68
N SER A 68 -25.76 -0.25 -12.82
CA SER A 68 -24.50 0.46 -12.84
C SER A 68 -24.60 1.86 -12.23
N LYS A 69 -25.69 2.60 -12.41
CA LYS A 69 -25.87 3.94 -11.83
C LYS A 69 -26.01 3.89 -10.31
N ASP A 70 -26.80 2.97 -9.78
CA ASP A 70 -26.89 2.75 -8.33
C ASP A 70 -25.57 2.24 -7.75
N LEU A 71 -24.88 1.35 -8.46
CA LEU A 71 -23.59 0.83 -8.05
C LEU A 71 -22.51 1.93 -8.02
N GLN A 72 -22.48 2.81 -9.02
CA GLN A 72 -21.57 3.96 -9.06
C GLN A 72 -21.83 4.91 -7.89
N ALA A 73 -23.09 5.27 -7.64
CA ALA A 73 -23.45 6.15 -6.53
C ALA A 73 -23.11 5.53 -5.17
N THR A 74 -23.44 4.24 -4.98
CA THR A 74 -23.17 3.51 -3.74
C THR A 74 -21.68 3.31 -3.51
N GLY A 75 -20.92 2.98 -4.57
CA GLY A 75 -19.48 2.83 -4.51
C GLY A 75 -18.78 4.15 -4.19
N ALA A 76 -19.18 5.25 -4.84
CA ALA A 76 -18.66 6.57 -4.53
C ALA A 76 -18.93 6.95 -3.06
N ALA A 77 -20.15 6.72 -2.56
CA ALA A 77 -20.50 6.95 -1.17
C ALA A 77 -19.67 6.10 -0.20
N ALA A 78 -19.38 4.83 -0.56
CA ALA A 78 -18.52 3.95 0.23
C ALA A 78 -17.08 4.46 0.26
N SER A 79 -16.55 4.99 -0.86
CA SER A 79 -15.20 5.58 -0.90
C SER A 79 -15.08 6.81 0.01
N LEU A 80 -16.10 7.69 0.01
CA LEU A 80 -16.13 8.84 0.92
C LEU A 80 -16.19 8.39 2.39
N THR A 81 -16.98 7.37 2.69
CA THR A 81 -17.05 6.82 4.05
C THR A 81 -15.70 6.24 4.48
N GLY A 82 -15.06 5.43 3.63
CA GLY A 82 -13.75 4.86 3.92
C GLY A 82 -12.68 5.94 4.18
N LEU A 83 -12.63 7.00 3.36
CA LEU A 83 -11.73 8.12 3.59
C LEU A 83 -12.05 8.85 4.91
N THR A 84 -13.33 9.22 5.13
CA THR A 84 -13.75 9.96 6.33
C THR A 84 -13.38 9.20 7.59
N ASP A 85 -13.73 7.91 7.65
CA ASP A 85 -13.47 7.05 8.81
C ASP A 85 -11.96 6.87 9.05
N ALA A 86 -11.17 6.72 7.99
CA ALA A 86 -9.72 6.61 8.11
C ALA A 86 -9.08 7.91 8.61
N LEU A 87 -9.52 9.06 8.12
CA LEU A 87 -9.05 10.37 8.60
C LEU A 87 -9.40 10.61 10.07
N ILE A 88 -10.61 10.24 10.50
CA ILE A 88 -11.02 10.30 11.91
C ILE A 88 -10.15 9.38 12.77
N ARG A 89 -9.95 8.12 12.37
CA ARG A 89 -9.12 7.16 13.10
C ARG A 89 -7.66 7.56 13.21
N SER A 90 -7.16 8.36 12.27
CA SER A 90 -5.75 8.79 12.25
C SER A 90 -5.41 9.84 13.29
N ASN A 91 -6.42 10.49 13.88
CA ASN A 91 -6.26 11.65 14.78
C ASN A 91 -5.46 12.82 14.15
N ARG A 92 -5.39 12.88 12.80
CA ARG A 92 -4.70 13.97 12.09
C ARG A 92 -5.49 15.27 12.14
N PHE A 93 -6.82 15.16 12.19
CA PHE A 93 -7.75 16.28 12.23
C PHE A 93 -8.58 16.25 13.50
N ASP A 94 -8.85 17.41 14.06
CA ASP A 94 -9.74 17.59 15.19
C ASP A 94 -11.19 17.26 14.79
N SER A 95 -11.52 17.51 13.52
CA SER A 95 -12.85 17.22 12.97
C SER A 95 -12.78 16.93 11.47
N VAL A 96 -13.56 15.93 11.03
CA VAL A 96 -13.74 15.60 9.61
C VAL A 96 -15.23 15.57 9.29
N LYS A 97 -15.66 16.41 8.34
CA LYS A 97 -17.08 16.55 7.94
C LYS A 97 -17.32 15.95 6.55
N LYS A 98 -18.28 15.02 6.43
CA LYS A 98 -18.75 14.57 5.13
C LYS A 98 -19.89 15.47 4.68
N LEU A 99 -19.67 16.22 3.59
CA LEU A 99 -20.68 17.14 3.05
C LEU A 99 -21.41 16.48 1.89
N SER A 100 -22.69 16.21 2.05
CA SER A 100 -23.50 15.44 1.10
C SER A 100 -24.48 16.25 0.24
N ASN A 101 -24.72 17.51 0.57
CA ASN A 101 -25.78 18.31 -0.07
C ASN A 101 -25.26 19.40 -0.99
N LEU A 102 -24.04 19.26 -1.48
CA LEU A 102 -23.44 20.24 -2.39
C LEU A 102 -23.63 19.78 -3.84
N ASP A 103 -24.24 20.62 -4.68
CA ASP A 103 -24.33 20.37 -6.12
C ASP A 103 -23.00 20.77 -6.80
N LEU A 104 -21.99 19.92 -6.63
CA LEU A 104 -20.64 20.12 -7.15
C LEU A 104 -20.34 19.24 -8.37
N ARG A 105 -21.37 18.71 -9.03
CA ARG A 105 -21.22 17.77 -10.14
C ARG A 105 -20.34 18.31 -11.23
N SER A 106 -19.54 17.44 -11.81
CA SER A 106 -18.70 17.71 -12.97
C SER A 106 -19.19 16.95 -14.17
N TYR A 107 -19.12 17.56 -15.35
CA TYR A 107 -19.57 16.96 -16.62
C TYR A 107 -18.49 16.14 -17.35
N GLY A 108 -17.47 15.65 -16.65
CA GLY A 108 -16.37 14.88 -17.25
C GLY A 108 -16.49 13.36 -17.00
N ALA A 109 -16.72 12.57 -18.05
CA ALA A 109 -16.72 11.11 -17.95
C ALA A 109 -15.28 10.56 -17.94
N GLY A 110 -14.93 9.74 -16.94
CA GLY A 110 -13.71 8.93 -16.90
C GLY A 110 -12.36 9.67 -16.77
N VAL A 111 -12.37 11.00 -16.82
CA VAL A 111 -11.18 11.87 -16.74
C VAL A 111 -11.35 12.84 -15.58
N PHE A 112 -10.26 13.30 -14.98
CA PHE A 112 -10.35 14.36 -13.98
C PHE A 112 -11.06 15.59 -14.56
N PRO A 113 -12.12 16.08 -13.89
CA PRO A 113 -12.78 17.31 -14.29
C PRO A 113 -11.85 18.52 -14.06
N VAL A 114 -12.23 19.65 -14.64
CA VAL A 114 -11.62 20.93 -14.29
C VAL A 114 -11.74 21.12 -12.75
N TYR A 115 -10.69 21.60 -12.10
CA TYR A 115 -10.70 21.83 -10.66
C TYR A 115 -11.78 22.86 -10.25
N LEU A 116 -12.20 22.81 -8.98
CA LEU A 116 -13.13 23.79 -8.42
C LEU A 116 -12.49 25.19 -8.48
N SER A 117 -13.31 26.21 -8.76
CA SER A 117 -12.84 27.58 -8.60
C SER A 117 -12.48 27.84 -7.14
N TRP A 118 -11.44 28.65 -6.92
CA TRP A 118 -11.00 28.98 -5.57
C TRP A 118 -12.10 29.66 -4.74
N ASP A 119 -12.92 30.50 -5.37
CA ASP A 119 -14.08 31.10 -4.71
C ASP A 119 -15.06 30.06 -4.18
N THR A 120 -15.26 28.96 -4.94
CA THR A 120 -16.10 27.84 -4.50
C THR A 120 -15.44 27.08 -3.34
N VAL A 121 -14.13 26.78 -3.44
CA VAL A 121 -13.41 26.08 -2.37
C VAL A 121 -13.43 26.92 -1.09
N GLU A 122 -13.07 28.21 -1.17
CA GLU A 122 -13.08 29.12 -0.01
C GLU A 122 -14.46 29.26 0.61
N ARG A 123 -15.52 29.37 -0.22
CA ARG A 123 -16.88 29.45 0.27
C ARG A 123 -17.26 28.19 1.05
N ILE A 124 -16.99 27.00 0.47
CA ILE A 124 -17.29 25.71 1.12
C ILE A 124 -16.55 25.61 2.45
N CYS A 125 -15.26 25.91 2.45
CA CYS A 125 -14.43 25.82 3.65
C CYS A 125 -14.87 26.79 4.73
N ARG A 126 -15.17 28.04 4.37
CA ARG A 126 -15.64 29.07 5.30
C ARG A 126 -17.02 28.73 5.89
N GLU A 127 -17.99 28.34 5.05
CA GLU A 127 -19.35 28.02 5.50
C GLU A 127 -19.39 26.79 6.43
N ASN A 128 -18.46 25.87 6.26
CA ASN A 128 -18.38 24.63 7.05
C ASN A 128 -17.32 24.67 8.15
N HIS A 129 -16.58 25.78 8.28
CA HIS A 129 -15.48 25.93 9.24
C HIS A 129 -14.46 24.80 9.12
N VAL A 130 -13.88 24.62 7.92
CA VAL A 130 -12.85 23.63 7.63
C VAL A 130 -11.66 24.25 6.93
N ASP A 131 -10.49 23.71 7.21
CA ASP A 131 -9.22 24.24 6.70
C ASP A 131 -8.83 23.63 5.35
N VAL A 132 -9.26 22.39 5.10
CA VAL A 132 -8.85 21.61 3.92
C VAL A 132 -10.05 20.87 3.34
N LEU A 133 -10.11 20.80 2.01
CA LEU A 133 -11.19 20.12 1.28
C LEU A 133 -10.65 18.93 0.50
N PHE A 134 -11.13 17.72 0.85
CA PHE A 134 -10.94 16.49 0.08
C PHE A 134 -12.09 16.30 -0.87
N SER A 135 -11.82 16.11 -2.16
CA SER A 135 -12.85 15.93 -3.18
C SER A 135 -12.65 14.64 -3.94
N LEU A 136 -13.67 13.78 -3.94
CA LEU A 136 -13.77 12.65 -4.85
C LEU A 136 -14.19 13.20 -6.23
N GLU A 137 -13.24 13.31 -7.14
CA GLU A 137 -13.44 13.92 -8.46
C GLU A 137 -13.89 12.93 -9.51
N LEU A 138 -13.45 11.68 -9.36
CA LEU A 138 -13.69 10.59 -10.29
C LEU A 138 -14.06 9.33 -9.49
N PHE A 139 -15.12 8.66 -9.91
CA PHE A 139 -15.44 7.31 -9.49
C PHE A 139 -15.89 6.50 -10.71
N ASP A 140 -15.34 5.31 -10.86
CA ASP A 140 -15.74 4.36 -11.88
C ASP A 140 -15.64 2.92 -11.36
N ALA A 141 -16.67 2.12 -11.65
CA ALA A 141 -16.71 0.68 -11.36
C ALA A 141 -17.08 -0.08 -12.65
N GLY A 142 -16.21 0.05 -13.63
CA GLY A 142 -16.35 -0.60 -14.94
C GLY A 142 -16.17 -2.11 -14.87
N SER A 143 -16.97 -2.87 -15.64
CA SER A 143 -16.85 -4.32 -15.72
C SER A 143 -16.72 -4.79 -17.15
N THR A 144 -15.83 -5.76 -17.34
CA THR A 144 -15.72 -6.53 -18.59
C THR A 144 -16.14 -7.97 -18.31
N VAL A 145 -16.96 -8.53 -19.21
CA VAL A 145 -17.45 -9.90 -19.11
C VAL A 145 -16.75 -10.74 -20.17
N GLY A 146 -16.07 -11.81 -19.73
CA GLY A 146 -15.45 -12.81 -20.59
C GLY A 146 -16.14 -14.16 -20.41
N LEU A 147 -16.45 -14.84 -21.51
CA LEU A 147 -16.91 -16.23 -21.51
C LEU A 147 -15.71 -17.15 -21.75
N ASN A 148 -15.42 -18.00 -20.79
CA ASN A 148 -14.47 -19.10 -20.97
C ASN A 148 -15.23 -20.42 -21.06
N ILE A 149 -14.98 -21.18 -22.11
CA ILE A 149 -15.48 -22.55 -22.29
C ILE A 149 -14.32 -23.48 -21.93
N ALA A 150 -14.31 -24.00 -20.72
CA ALA A 150 -13.38 -25.04 -20.30
C ALA A 150 -14.17 -26.29 -19.89
N ASN A 151 -13.79 -27.44 -20.42
CA ASN A 151 -14.36 -28.76 -20.08
C ASN A 151 -15.90 -28.84 -20.20
N PHE A 152 -16.48 -28.27 -21.28
CA PHE A 152 -17.94 -28.21 -21.53
C PHE A 152 -18.74 -27.44 -20.47
N VAL A 153 -18.09 -26.74 -19.55
CA VAL A 153 -18.73 -25.85 -18.59
C VAL A 153 -18.49 -24.39 -19.01
N GLN A 154 -19.58 -23.64 -19.20
CA GLN A 154 -19.51 -22.20 -19.46
C GLN A 154 -19.27 -21.49 -18.14
N VAL A 155 -18.07 -20.96 -17.95
CA VAL A 155 -17.73 -20.13 -16.77
C VAL A 155 -17.76 -18.66 -17.20
N LEU A 156 -18.64 -17.89 -16.56
CA LEU A 156 -18.69 -16.45 -16.75
C LEU A 156 -17.62 -15.81 -15.84
N ASN A 157 -16.61 -15.25 -16.47
CA ASN A 157 -15.59 -14.45 -15.77
C ASN A 157 -15.95 -12.97 -15.89
N MET A 158 -16.24 -12.34 -14.76
CA MET A 158 -16.46 -10.90 -14.68
C MET A 158 -15.25 -10.26 -14.02
N LYS A 159 -14.54 -9.44 -14.76
CA LYS A 159 -13.46 -8.60 -14.25
C LYS A 159 -14.01 -7.20 -14.03
N THR A 160 -14.01 -6.73 -12.79
CA THR A 160 -14.47 -5.38 -12.43
C THR A 160 -13.26 -4.58 -11.94
N GLN A 161 -13.05 -3.40 -12.49
CA GLN A 161 -12.07 -2.45 -11.98
C GLN A 161 -12.81 -1.33 -11.26
N VAL A 162 -12.45 -1.09 -10.00
CA VAL A 162 -12.93 0.07 -9.24
C VAL A 162 -11.82 1.10 -9.23
N LYS A 163 -12.14 2.32 -9.64
CA LYS A 163 -11.20 3.44 -9.79
C LYS A 163 -11.75 4.65 -9.06
N THR A 164 -10.91 5.30 -8.26
CA THR A 164 -11.24 6.57 -7.60
C THR A 164 -10.17 7.61 -7.91
N GLY A 165 -10.59 8.84 -8.16
CA GLY A 165 -9.70 9.97 -8.36
C GLY A 165 -10.01 11.08 -7.36
N TRP A 166 -8.99 11.56 -6.67
CA TRP A 166 -9.10 12.47 -5.56
C TRP A 166 -8.30 13.74 -5.78
N ARG A 167 -8.77 14.85 -5.21
CA ARG A 167 -7.99 16.09 -5.03
C ARG A 167 -8.07 16.57 -3.59
N ILE A 168 -6.99 17.23 -3.16
CA ILE A 168 -6.93 17.96 -1.90
C ILE A 168 -6.73 19.43 -2.23
N TYR A 169 -7.66 20.26 -1.79
CA TYR A 169 -7.62 21.71 -1.97
C TYR A 169 -7.25 22.38 -0.65
N ASP A 170 -6.26 23.28 -0.70
CA ASP A 170 -5.90 24.17 0.40
C ASP A 170 -6.36 25.58 0.06
N PRO A 171 -7.44 26.09 0.70
CA PRO A 171 -7.94 27.44 0.44
C PRO A 171 -6.97 28.52 0.92
N SER A 172 -6.13 28.24 1.92
CA SER A 172 -5.23 29.24 2.51
C SER A 172 -4.11 29.65 1.56
N THR A 173 -3.60 28.69 0.79
CA THR A 173 -2.53 28.89 -0.19
C THR A 173 -3.03 28.91 -1.63
N ARG A 174 -4.32 28.63 -1.85
CA ARG A 174 -4.92 28.41 -3.18
C ARG A 174 -4.17 27.38 -4.00
N ASN A 175 -3.75 26.27 -3.37
CA ASN A 175 -3.04 25.18 -4.00
C ASN A 175 -3.82 23.86 -3.97
N ILE A 176 -3.67 23.09 -5.05
CA ILE A 176 -4.04 21.68 -5.07
C ILE A 176 -2.84 20.92 -4.51
N LEU A 177 -2.97 20.40 -3.28
CA LEU A 177 -1.89 19.72 -2.58
C LEU A 177 -1.68 18.30 -3.12
N ASP A 178 -2.73 17.68 -3.63
CA ASP A 178 -2.68 16.35 -4.22
C ASP A 178 -3.73 16.17 -5.33
N GLN A 179 -3.34 15.41 -6.35
CA GLN A 179 -4.24 14.87 -7.35
C GLN A 179 -3.80 13.44 -7.65
N PHE A 180 -4.62 12.47 -7.27
CA PHE A 180 -4.20 11.07 -7.32
C PHE A 180 -5.33 10.13 -7.71
N VAL A 181 -4.99 9.11 -8.50
CA VAL A 181 -5.90 8.03 -8.90
C VAL A 181 -5.45 6.75 -8.25
N ILE A 182 -6.41 6.07 -7.62
CA ILE A 182 -6.21 4.71 -7.08
C ILE A 182 -7.22 3.79 -7.74
N TYR A 183 -6.81 2.57 -8.04
CA TYR A 183 -7.71 1.54 -8.59
C TYR A 183 -7.46 0.19 -7.96
N ARG A 184 -8.47 -0.68 -8.04
CA ARG A 184 -8.41 -2.06 -7.58
C ARG A 184 -9.17 -2.97 -8.54
N ASP A 185 -8.51 -4.04 -8.97
CA ASP A 185 -9.11 -5.06 -9.81
C ASP A 185 -9.81 -6.12 -8.95
N LEU A 186 -11.03 -6.46 -9.32
CA LEU A 186 -11.85 -7.50 -8.71
C LEU A 186 -12.13 -8.57 -9.76
N ASN A 187 -11.83 -9.82 -9.44
CA ASN A 187 -12.16 -10.97 -10.27
C ASN A 187 -13.34 -11.70 -9.62
N CYS A 188 -14.52 -11.62 -10.24
CA CYS A 188 -15.69 -12.37 -9.83
C CYS A 188 -15.91 -13.53 -10.79
N GLN A 189 -15.81 -14.75 -10.32
CA GLN A 189 -16.11 -15.97 -11.10
C GLN A 189 -17.48 -16.51 -10.68
N SER A 190 -18.32 -16.80 -11.66
CA SER A 190 -19.59 -17.50 -11.41
C SER A 190 -19.52 -18.92 -12.00
N GLY A 191 -19.79 -19.93 -11.19
CA GLY A 191 -19.68 -21.33 -11.57
C GLY A 191 -20.83 -21.85 -12.44
N ASN A 192 -21.96 -21.12 -12.63
CA ASN A 192 -23.08 -21.54 -13.46
C ASN A 192 -23.88 -20.35 -13.99
N PHE A 193 -24.32 -20.46 -15.24
CA PHE A 193 -25.14 -19.46 -15.94
C PHE A 193 -26.47 -19.12 -15.23
N LEU A 194 -26.99 -20.05 -14.42
CA LEU A 194 -28.27 -19.85 -13.68
C LEU A 194 -28.15 -18.99 -12.42
N THR A 195 -26.93 -18.54 -12.09
CA THR A 195 -26.66 -17.74 -10.85
C THR A 195 -26.24 -16.30 -11.16
N VAL A 196 -26.72 -15.72 -12.28
CA VAL A 196 -26.40 -14.32 -12.65
C VAL A 196 -26.81 -13.35 -11.53
N SER A 197 -27.95 -13.58 -10.87
CA SER A 197 -28.40 -12.73 -9.75
C SER A 197 -27.50 -12.81 -8.52
N SER A 198 -27.00 -14.00 -8.18
CA SER A 198 -26.06 -14.15 -7.05
C SER A 198 -24.67 -13.57 -7.37
N ALA A 199 -24.24 -13.67 -8.62
CA ALA A 199 -23.01 -13.04 -9.09
C ALA A 199 -23.11 -11.50 -9.06
N GLN A 200 -24.27 -10.95 -9.39
CA GLN A 200 -24.55 -9.50 -9.32
C GLN A 200 -24.55 -8.98 -7.88
N LEU A 201 -25.20 -9.69 -6.95
CA LEU A 201 -25.21 -9.33 -5.52
C LEU A 201 -23.78 -9.40 -4.95
N GLY A 202 -23.04 -10.48 -5.22
CA GLY A 202 -21.65 -10.62 -4.80
C GLY A 202 -20.74 -9.53 -5.39
N ARG A 203 -21.00 -9.11 -6.64
CA ARG A 203 -20.32 -8.00 -7.28
C ARG A 203 -20.60 -6.67 -6.57
N LYS A 204 -21.86 -6.35 -6.27
CA LYS A 204 -22.25 -5.11 -5.58
C LYS A 204 -21.51 -4.98 -4.26
N GLU A 205 -21.54 -6.01 -3.44
CA GLU A 205 -20.82 -6.03 -2.17
C GLU A 205 -19.29 -5.93 -2.34
N ALA A 206 -18.73 -6.62 -3.33
CA ALA A 206 -17.29 -6.57 -3.61
C ALA A 206 -16.86 -5.16 -4.04
N VAL A 207 -17.65 -4.50 -4.90
CA VAL A 207 -17.40 -3.10 -5.30
C VAL A 207 -17.51 -2.16 -4.10
N ILE A 208 -18.53 -2.28 -3.26
CA ILE A 208 -18.69 -1.45 -2.06
C ILE A 208 -17.49 -1.62 -1.12
N ARG A 209 -17.09 -2.86 -0.82
CA ARG A 209 -15.90 -3.12 0.01
C ARG A 209 -14.61 -2.57 -0.61
N ALA A 210 -14.42 -2.77 -1.90
CA ALA A 210 -13.25 -2.25 -2.60
C ALA A 210 -13.22 -0.72 -2.61
N SER A 211 -14.37 -0.09 -2.83
CA SER A 211 -14.52 1.37 -2.82
C SER A 211 -14.22 1.95 -1.45
N ASN A 212 -14.75 1.34 -0.39
CA ASN A 212 -14.45 1.76 0.98
C ASN A 212 -12.93 1.67 1.25
N ARG A 213 -12.32 0.54 0.86
CA ARG A 213 -10.88 0.34 1.01
C ARG A 213 -10.04 1.33 0.20
N LEU A 214 -10.48 1.71 -1.01
CA LEU A 214 -9.79 2.75 -1.81
C LEU A 214 -9.85 4.12 -1.12
N GLY A 215 -10.95 4.45 -0.43
CA GLY A 215 -11.03 5.64 0.41
C GLY A 215 -10.07 5.59 1.60
N GLU A 216 -10.00 4.46 2.31
CA GLU A 216 -9.04 4.24 3.39
C GLU A 216 -7.58 4.34 2.89
N ASP A 217 -7.28 3.72 1.75
CA ASP A 217 -5.94 3.77 1.14
C ASP A 217 -5.56 5.22 0.76
N TYR A 218 -6.52 6.04 0.31
CA TYR A 218 -6.25 7.45 0.02
C TYR A 218 -5.91 8.27 1.27
N ALA A 219 -6.46 7.95 2.44
CA ALA A 219 -6.09 8.62 3.70
C ALA A 219 -4.59 8.54 4.00
N THR A 220 -3.92 7.45 3.58
CA THR A 220 -2.47 7.28 3.78
C THR A 220 -1.63 8.33 3.03
N ARG A 221 -2.24 9.10 2.12
CA ARG A 221 -1.54 10.18 1.44
C ARG A 221 -1.26 11.39 2.35
N VAL A 222 -2.06 11.58 3.39
CA VAL A 222 -1.96 12.69 4.35
C VAL A 222 -1.70 12.24 5.78
N THR A 223 -1.63 10.93 6.01
CA THR A 223 -1.37 10.35 7.33
C THR A 223 -0.24 9.33 7.25
N PRO A 224 0.68 9.31 8.23
CA PRO A 224 1.66 8.24 8.31
C PRO A 224 0.98 6.86 8.36
N TYR A 225 1.59 5.89 7.73
CA TYR A 225 1.03 4.54 7.66
C TYR A 225 2.09 3.47 7.90
N SER A 226 1.66 2.32 8.43
CA SER A 226 2.55 1.22 8.72
C SER A 226 2.55 0.20 7.59
N ILE A 227 3.75 -0.22 7.17
CA ILE A 227 3.95 -1.31 6.21
C ILE A 227 4.80 -2.42 6.81
N ARG A 228 4.56 -3.64 6.35
CA ARG A 228 5.42 -4.79 6.67
C ARG A 228 6.48 -4.92 5.60
N VAL A 229 7.73 -4.85 6.01
CA VAL A 229 8.90 -5.01 5.13
C VAL A 229 9.67 -6.27 5.50
N SER A 230 10.33 -6.87 4.52
CA SER A 230 11.19 -8.04 4.73
C SER A 230 12.66 -7.62 4.74
N ARG A 231 13.45 -8.29 5.58
CA ARG A 231 14.90 -8.14 5.66
C ARG A 231 15.56 -9.50 5.60
N PHE A 232 16.66 -9.58 4.88
CA PHE A 232 17.55 -10.75 4.94
C PHE A 232 18.42 -10.67 6.17
N TYR A 233 18.74 -11.82 6.75
CA TYR A 233 19.81 -11.96 7.73
C TYR A 233 20.61 -13.22 7.46
N TYR A 234 21.90 -13.21 7.75
CA TYR A 234 22.77 -14.35 7.53
C TYR A 234 22.53 -15.43 8.57
N ILE A 235 22.43 -16.68 8.13
CA ILE A 235 22.19 -17.86 8.96
C ILE A 235 23.39 -18.81 9.04
N ARG A 236 24.46 -18.53 8.28
CA ARG A 236 25.67 -19.37 8.21
C ARG A 236 26.91 -18.52 8.43
N GLY A 237 27.86 -19.05 9.23
CA GLY A 237 29.15 -18.40 9.51
C GLY A 237 30.07 -19.32 10.32
N SER A 238 29.69 -19.67 11.52
CA SER A 238 30.38 -20.57 12.46
C SER A 238 29.35 -21.47 13.15
N ALA A 239 29.79 -22.35 14.05
CA ALA A 239 28.90 -23.14 14.89
C ALA A 239 27.99 -22.24 15.73
N ASP A 240 28.55 -21.18 16.33
CA ASP A 240 27.81 -20.20 17.14
C ASP A 240 26.78 -19.42 16.29
N PHE A 241 27.12 -19.14 15.02
CA PHE A 241 26.16 -18.53 14.08
C PHE A 241 24.91 -19.38 13.90
N SER A 242 25.07 -20.70 13.87
CA SER A 242 23.93 -21.62 13.80
C SER A 242 23.08 -21.60 15.07
N VAL A 243 23.71 -21.39 16.25
CA VAL A 243 22.99 -21.21 17.53
C VAL A 243 22.19 -19.90 17.50
N ALA A 244 22.84 -18.78 17.15
CA ALA A 244 22.18 -17.48 17.03
C ALA A 244 21.00 -17.53 16.04
N THR A 245 21.16 -18.26 14.92
CA THR A 245 20.07 -18.45 13.95
C THR A 245 18.86 -19.16 14.54
N ARG A 246 19.06 -20.18 15.38
CA ARG A 246 17.94 -20.86 16.08
C ARG A 246 17.23 -19.92 17.04
N MET A 247 17.99 -19.11 17.80
CA MET A 247 17.43 -18.09 18.68
C MET A 247 16.61 -17.05 17.93
N ALA A 248 17.15 -16.50 16.82
CA ALA A 248 16.44 -15.55 15.98
C ALA A 248 15.14 -16.13 15.38
N ARG A 249 15.15 -17.42 14.95
CA ARG A 249 13.96 -18.12 14.47
C ARG A 249 12.90 -18.32 15.56
N ALA A 250 13.32 -18.46 16.80
CA ALA A 250 12.43 -18.55 17.96
C ALA A 250 11.94 -17.16 18.44
N GLY A 251 12.37 -16.07 17.80
CA GLY A 251 12.03 -14.71 18.20
C GLY A 251 12.96 -14.10 19.24
N ASP A 252 13.92 -14.85 19.75
CA ASP A 252 14.92 -14.35 20.73
C ASP A 252 16.06 -13.62 20.03
N TRP A 253 15.74 -12.45 19.51
CA TRP A 253 16.69 -11.57 18.82
C TRP A 253 17.77 -11.03 19.75
N ALA A 254 17.46 -10.85 21.05
CA ALA A 254 18.39 -10.34 22.02
C ALA A 254 19.53 -11.33 22.30
N SER A 255 19.24 -12.62 22.43
CA SER A 255 20.26 -13.66 22.60
C SER A 255 21.06 -13.89 21.32
N ALA A 256 20.40 -13.85 20.14
CA ALA A 256 21.08 -13.91 18.86
C ALA A 256 22.06 -12.75 18.68
N ALA A 257 21.68 -11.54 19.08
CA ALA A 257 22.50 -10.34 19.01
C ALA A 257 23.81 -10.48 19.80
N ARG A 258 23.77 -11.06 20.98
CA ARG A 258 24.99 -11.29 21.80
C ARG A 258 26.02 -12.13 21.04
N ILE A 259 25.57 -13.25 20.45
CA ILE A 259 26.43 -14.15 19.71
C ILE A 259 26.97 -13.47 18.44
N TRP A 260 26.13 -12.75 17.70
CA TRP A 260 26.58 -12.03 16.50
C TRP A 260 27.52 -10.87 16.86
N SER A 261 27.30 -10.18 17.97
CA SER A 261 28.22 -9.13 18.46
C SER A 261 29.63 -9.70 18.67
N ASP A 262 29.77 -10.84 19.33
CA ASP A 262 31.06 -11.49 19.51
C ASP A 262 31.65 -11.97 18.19
N ALA A 263 30.81 -12.48 17.29
CA ALA A 263 31.25 -12.92 15.95
C ALA A 263 31.76 -11.76 15.07
N THR A 264 31.44 -10.49 15.38
CA THR A 264 32.04 -9.34 14.67
C THR A 264 33.54 -9.18 14.89
N LYS A 265 34.08 -9.77 15.96
CA LYS A 265 35.50 -9.69 16.36
C LYS A 265 36.33 -10.88 15.86
N THR A 266 35.70 -11.86 15.21
CA THR A 266 36.40 -13.07 14.74
C THR A 266 37.42 -12.74 13.65
N PRO A 267 38.57 -13.50 13.57
CA PRO A 267 39.53 -13.32 12.51
C PRO A 267 38.99 -13.62 11.08
N SER A 268 37.94 -14.43 10.99
CA SER A 268 37.32 -14.76 9.72
C SER A 268 36.56 -13.56 9.16
N ARG A 269 37.13 -12.88 8.16
CA ARG A 269 36.50 -11.71 7.51
C ARG A 269 35.09 -11.97 7.03
N LYS A 270 34.83 -13.17 6.49
CA LYS A 270 33.50 -13.57 6.00
C LYS A 270 32.49 -13.67 7.15
N VAL A 271 32.89 -14.25 8.29
CA VAL A 271 32.02 -14.40 9.45
C VAL A 271 31.79 -13.04 10.11
N ALA A 272 32.84 -12.26 10.32
CA ALA A 272 32.76 -10.92 10.91
C ALA A 272 31.87 -9.99 10.07
N GLY A 273 31.98 -10.03 8.73
CA GLY A 273 31.15 -9.22 7.85
C GLY A 273 29.66 -9.60 7.92
N ARG A 274 29.36 -10.91 7.93
CA ARG A 274 27.97 -11.40 8.11
C ARG A 274 27.42 -11.04 9.48
N ALA A 275 28.25 -11.10 10.52
CA ALA A 275 27.87 -10.70 11.86
C ALA A 275 27.58 -9.19 11.94
N CYS A 276 28.41 -8.35 11.33
CA CYS A 276 28.15 -6.91 11.23
C CYS A 276 26.82 -6.63 10.50
N TYR A 277 26.54 -7.34 9.42
CA TYR A 277 25.26 -7.22 8.71
C TYR A 277 24.06 -7.59 9.62
N ASN A 278 24.16 -8.71 10.35
CA ASN A 278 23.11 -9.12 11.27
C ASN A 278 22.95 -8.15 12.46
N MET A 279 24.05 -7.53 12.94
CA MET A 279 23.97 -6.48 13.96
C MET A 279 23.26 -5.23 13.44
N ALA A 280 23.38 -4.91 12.13
CA ALA A 280 22.58 -3.84 11.53
C ALA A 280 21.08 -4.16 11.60
N ILE A 281 20.69 -5.42 11.35
CA ILE A 281 19.28 -5.87 11.50
C ILE A 281 18.82 -5.72 12.95
N ILE A 282 19.63 -6.12 13.93
CA ILE A 282 19.30 -5.97 15.35
C ILE A 282 19.09 -4.50 15.73
N SER A 283 19.97 -3.61 15.28
CA SER A 283 19.84 -2.18 15.54
C SER A 283 18.57 -1.61 14.89
N GLU A 284 18.20 -2.04 13.65
CA GLU A 284 16.95 -1.66 13.00
C GLU A 284 15.72 -2.15 13.78
N ILE A 285 15.73 -3.40 14.29
CA ILE A 285 14.65 -3.95 15.12
C ILE A 285 14.46 -3.11 16.40
N ASN A 286 15.54 -2.65 16.98
CA ASN A 286 15.54 -1.83 18.20
C ASN A 286 15.25 -0.33 17.95
N GLY A 287 15.02 0.07 16.68
CA GLY A 287 14.78 1.47 16.32
C GLY A 287 16.03 2.35 16.23
N ASP A 288 17.22 1.79 16.50
CA ASP A 288 18.49 2.50 16.37
C ASP A 288 18.96 2.52 14.90
N LEU A 289 18.40 3.44 14.10
CA LEU A 289 18.76 3.57 12.69
C LEU A 289 20.21 4.05 12.49
N ASN A 290 20.76 4.82 13.43
CA ASN A 290 22.15 5.28 13.36
C ASN A 290 23.13 4.11 13.56
N GLY A 291 22.91 3.32 14.59
CA GLY A 291 23.70 2.11 14.83
C GLY A 291 23.53 1.08 13.72
N ALA A 292 22.32 0.92 13.19
CA ALA A 292 22.06 0.05 12.04
C ALA A 292 22.90 0.46 10.82
N LEU A 293 22.93 1.75 10.51
CA LEU A 293 23.70 2.29 9.38
C LEU A 293 25.22 2.10 9.58
N GLN A 294 25.72 2.34 10.81
CA GLN A 294 27.14 2.11 11.12
C GLN A 294 27.55 0.64 10.93
N TRP A 295 26.73 -0.28 11.40
CA TRP A 295 26.98 -1.71 11.24
C TRP A 295 26.87 -2.16 9.77
N ALA A 296 25.90 -1.66 9.02
CA ALA A 296 25.75 -1.98 7.60
C ALA A 296 26.92 -1.44 6.78
N ARG A 297 27.37 -0.20 7.03
CA ARG A 297 28.59 0.38 6.41
C ARG A 297 29.81 -0.44 6.72
N LYS A 298 30.03 -0.81 7.97
CA LYS A 298 31.16 -1.68 8.37
C LYS A 298 31.12 -3.02 7.62
N ALA A 299 29.94 -3.62 7.48
CA ALA A 299 29.78 -4.86 6.70
C ALA A 299 30.14 -4.67 5.24
N TYR A 300 29.83 -3.52 4.65
CA TYR A 300 30.14 -3.20 3.26
C TYR A 300 31.61 -2.78 3.07
N GLU A 301 32.04 -1.71 3.74
CA GLU A 301 33.32 -1.05 3.50
C GLU A 301 34.50 -1.92 3.93
N VAL A 302 34.41 -2.51 5.12
CA VAL A 302 35.51 -3.32 5.69
C VAL A 302 35.50 -4.74 5.12
N TYR A 303 34.32 -5.36 5.06
CA TYR A 303 34.21 -6.80 4.79
C TYR A 303 33.69 -7.14 3.39
N ARG A 304 33.17 -6.17 2.63
CA ARG A 304 32.54 -6.36 1.31
C ARG A 304 31.45 -7.43 1.33
N THR A 305 30.65 -7.43 2.40
CA THR A 305 29.58 -8.41 2.60
C THR A 305 28.50 -8.22 1.51
N PRO A 306 28.08 -9.27 0.80
CA PRO A 306 26.98 -9.17 -0.15
C PRO A 306 25.73 -8.57 0.50
N TYR A 307 24.91 -7.85 -0.28
CA TYR A 307 23.69 -7.14 0.13
C TYR A 307 23.90 -5.98 1.12
N ALA A 308 25.12 -5.76 1.65
CA ALA A 308 25.35 -4.72 2.65
C ALA A 308 25.18 -3.31 2.08
N LEU A 309 25.58 -3.07 0.82
CA LEU A 309 25.35 -1.76 0.16
C LEU A 309 23.88 -1.47 -0.05
N GLU A 310 23.12 -2.46 -0.52
CA GLU A 310 21.67 -2.33 -0.66
C GLU A 310 21.01 -2.00 0.67
N TYR A 311 21.46 -2.66 1.73
CA TYR A 311 20.94 -2.41 3.07
C TYR A 311 21.33 -1.02 3.61
N VAL A 312 22.52 -0.53 3.32
CA VAL A 312 22.91 0.86 3.61
C VAL A 312 21.93 1.84 2.98
N ASN A 313 21.60 1.65 1.69
CA ASN A 313 20.68 2.52 0.97
C ASN A 313 19.26 2.49 1.60
N ILE A 314 18.79 1.30 1.97
CA ILE A 314 17.50 1.14 2.67
C ILE A 314 17.50 1.91 4.00
N LEU A 315 18.56 1.78 4.81
CA LEU A 315 18.65 2.45 6.10
C LEU A 315 18.76 3.97 5.97
N GLN A 316 19.48 4.49 4.95
CA GLN A 316 19.55 5.91 4.66
C GLN A 316 18.17 6.48 4.29
N GLN A 317 17.42 5.75 3.43
CA GLN A 317 16.06 6.15 3.10
C GLN A 317 15.16 6.15 4.34
N ARG A 318 15.28 5.15 5.21
CA ARG A 318 14.55 5.11 6.48
C ARG A 318 14.89 6.26 7.42
N GLN A 319 16.17 6.68 7.48
CA GLN A 319 16.55 7.88 8.26
C GLN A 319 15.91 9.14 7.71
N THR A 320 15.85 9.28 6.38
CA THR A 320 15.16 10.39 5.74
C THR A 320 13.66 10.37 6.06
N ASN A 321 13.03 9.20 5.94
CA ASN A 321 11.60 9.02 6.25
C ASN A 321 11.32 9.32 7.74
N ASP A 322 12.20 8.90 8.65
CA ASP A 322 12.07 9.16 10.09
C ASP A 322 12.17 10.67 10.41
N ALA A 323 13.03 11.41 9.72
CA ALA A 323 13.11 12.85 9.86
C ALA A 323 11.80 13.55 9.39
N VAL A 324 11.23 13.09 8.27
CA VAL A 324 9.93 13.58 7.80
C VAL A 324 8.80 13.24 8.77
N LEU A 325 8.79 12.00 9.31
CA LEU A 325 7.81 11.58 10.32
C LEU A 325 7.84 12.47 11.57
N ARG A 326 9.03 12.81 12.06
CA ARG A 326 9.18 13.72 13.20
C ARG A 326 8.60 15.09 12.89
N SER A 327 8.94 15.67 11.75
CA SER A 327 8.37 16.95 11.34
C SER A 327 6.84 16.89 11.23
N GLN A 328 6.28 15.81 10.65
CA GLN A 328 4.82 15.62 10.56
C GLN A 328 4.17 15.46 11.94
N SER A 329 4.83 14.79 12.90
CA SER A 329 4.32 14.64 14.27
C SER A 329 4.39 15.94 15.08
N GLU A 330 5.47 16.70 14.96
CA GLU A 330 5.62 18.01 15.60
C GLU A 330 4.55 18.99 15.11
N LEU A 331 4.26 18.98 13.80
CA LEU A 331 3.20 19.79 13.20
C LEU A 331 1.80 19.40 13.69
N THR A 332 1.61 18.15 14.12
CA THR A 332 0.32 17.67 14.65
C THR A 332 0.15 17.99 16.14
N SER A 333 1.26 18.05 16.88
CA SER A 333 1.27 18.27 18.34
C SER A 333 1.43 19.75 18.74
N ALA A 334 1.67 20.66 17.78
CA ALA A 334 1.72 22.09 18.06
C ALA A 334 0.34 22.60 18.50
N PRO A 335 0.26 23.40 19.60
CA PRO A 335 -0.99 23.89 20.19
C PRO A 335 -1.78 24.84 19.28
#